data_cdc95fd6354b004e0ef8961f5112b237
#
_entry.id   cdc95fd6354b004e0ef8961f5112b237
#
_cell.length_a   1.000
_cell.length_b   1.000
_cell.length_c   1.000
_cell.angle_alpha   90.00
_cell.angle_beta   90.00
_cell.angle_gamma   90.00
#
_symmetry.space_group_name_H-M   'P 1'
#
loop_
_entity.id
_entity.type
_entity.pdbx_description
1 polymer ?
#
loop_
_entity_poly.entity_id
_entity_poly.type
_entity_poly.pdbx_seq_one_letter_code
_entity_poly.pdbx_strand_id
1 'polypeptide(L)'
;KLLGAHVHPVESGTATLKDALNEAIRDWVTNVDDTYYIIGSVTGPHPYPMIVRDFNAIVGRELIHQSQASFQSLPNAIIACVGGGSNAIGIFHPFIDEDVRLIGVEAAGQGIDTGKHAAPLNDGEPGILHGAKSYLMQDSDGQIMATSSISAGLDYPGVGPEHSFLKDSGRAEYIAVDDQSVMKAFHQLSELEGIIPALETAHAFATLNLICSEFNKDQNIVINLSLIHI
;
A
#
# COMPACT_ATOMS: atom_id res chain seq x y z
N LYS A 1 23.92 7.50 -4.06
CA LYS A 1 25.20 8.13 -4.43
C LYS A 1 25.94 8.65 -3.19
N LEU A 2 25.30 9.44 -2.31
CA LEU A 2 25.96 10.01 -1.13
C LEU A 2 26.58 8.93 -0.21
N LEU A 3 25.87 7.81 -0.04
CA LEU A 3 26.33 6.68 0.79
C LEU A 3 27.12 5.62 0.00
N GLY A 4 27.62 5.95 -1.18
CA GLY A 4 28.45 5.07 -2.02
C GLY A 4 27.67 4.10 -2.93
N ALA A 5 26.34 4.13 -2.92
CA ALA A 5 25.53 3.28 -3.80
C ALA A 5 25.66 3.69 -5.27
N HIS A 6 25.69 2.70 -6.15
CA HIS A 6 25.50 2.91 -7.58
C HIS A 6 24.01 3.02 -7.88
N VAL A 7 23.62 4.10 -8.57
CA VAL A 7 22.23 4.37 -8.94
C VAL A 7 22.09 4.23 -10.44
N HIS A 8 21.27 3.28 -10.86
CA HIS A 8 20.92 3.05 -12.26
C HIS A 8 19.53 3.63 -12.53
N PRO A 9 19.42 4.80 -13.19
CA PRO A 9 18.13 5.34 -13.58
C PRO A 9 17.53 4.48 -14.69
N VAL A 10 16.27 4.11 -14.56
CA VAL A 10 15.51 3.38 -15.58
C VAL A 10 14.68 4.39 -16.36
N GLU A 11 15.08 4.63 -17.60
CA GLU A 11 14.45 5.62 -18.51
C GLU A 11 13.57 4.95 -19.57
N SER A 12 13.51 3.62 -19.59
CA SER A 12 12.67 2.84 -20.50
C SER A 12 11.23 2.74 -20.02
N GLY A 13 10.31 2.44 -20.92
CA GLY A 13 8.89 2.31 -20.60
C GLY A 13 8.26 3.66 -20.28
N THR A 14 7.51 3.73 -19.19
CA THR A 14 6.86 4.93 -18.66
C THR A 14 7.67 5.60 -17.55
N ALA A 15 8.87 5.10 -17.25
CA ALA A 15 9.75 5.55 -16.15
C ALA A 15 9.06 5.52 -14.79
N THR A 16 8.16 4.55 -14.56
CA THR A 16 7.44 4.35 -13.30
C THR A 16 8.09 3.26 -12.43
N LEU A 17 7.57 3.08 -11.22
CA LEU A 17 8.00 2.04 -10.28
C LEU A 17 7.96 0.63 -10.91
N LYS A 18 6.97 0.33 -11.74
CA LYS A 18 6.87 -0.95 -12.48
C LYS A 18 8.11 -1.19 -13.35
N ASP A 19 8.55 -0.18 -14.08
CA ASP A 19 9.71 -0.32 -14.99
C ASP A 19 11.01 -0.49 -14.20
N ALA A 20 11.16 0.20 -13.07
CA ALA A 20 12.29 0.01 -12.17
C ALA A 20 12.32 -1.40 -11.55
N LEU A 21 11.19 -1.95 -11.14
CA LEU A 21 11.07 -3.33 -10.66
C LEU A 21 11.40 -4.35 -11.75
N ASN A 22 10.89 -4.15 -12.96
CA ASN A 22 11.22 -5.00 -14.11
C ASN A 22 12.72 -5.08 -14.36
N GLU A 23 13.41 -3.93 -14.32
CA GLU A 23 14.85 -3.87 -14.55
C GLU A 23 15.63 -4.52 -13.40
N ALA A 24 15.25 -4.26 -12.15
CA ALA A 24 15.88 -4.89 -11.00
C ALA A 24 15.76 -6.42 -11.01
N ILE A 25 14.57 -6.95 -11.36
CA ILE A 25 14.35 -8.39 -11.49
C ILE A 25 15.17 -8.96 -12.64
N ARG A 26 15.24 -8.26 -13.79
CA ARG A 26 16.02 -8.67 -14.95
C ARG A 26 17.52 -8.73 -14.64
N ASP A 27 18.04 -7.72 -13.95
CA ASP A 27 19.44 -7.71 -13.50
C ASP A 27 19.72 -8.87 -12.53
N TRP A 28 18.85 -9.06 -11.55
CA TRP A 28 19.00 -10.12 -10.57
C TRP A 28 19.00 -11.53 -11.19
N VAL A 29 18.05 -11.85 -12.08
CA VAL A 29 18.01 -13.19 -12.70
C VAL A 29 19.17 -13.42 -13.67
N THR A 30 19.73 -12.36 -14.22
CA THR A 30 20.92 -12.43 -15.08
C THR A 30 22.18 -12.72 -14.27
N ASN A 31 22.27 -12.19 -13.06
CA ASN A 31 23.46 -12.23 -12.20
C ASN A 31 23.20 -13.00 -10.89
N VAL A 32 22.32 -14.00 -10.92
CA VAL A 32 21.82 -14.71 -9.72
C VAL A 32 22.91 -15.38 -8.88
N ASP A 33 24.05 -15.73 -9.50
CA ASP A 33 25.14 -16.43 -8.84
C ASP A 33 25.94 -15.53 -7.86
N ASP A 34 25.93 -14.22 -8.07
CA ASP A 34 26.71 -13.25 -7.28
C ASP A 34 25.90 -12.04 -6.81
N THR A 35 24.61 -11.99 -7.13
CA THR A 35 23.75 -10.86 -6.84
C THR A 35 22.56 -11.28 -5.98
N TYR A 36 22.35 -10.58 -4.87
CA TYR A 36 21.17 -10.78 -4.02
C TYR A 36 20.16 -9.66 -4.23
N TYR A 37 18.91 -10.03 -4.52
CA TYR A 37 17.82 -9.08 -4.71
C TYR A 37 17.16 -8.73 -3.38
N ILE A 38 17.29 -7.45 -2.99
CA ILE A 38 16.63 -6.89 -1.81
C ILE A 38 15.39 -6.12 -2.27
N ILE A 39 14.22 -6.74 -2.12
CA ILE A 39 12.93 -6.09 -2.39
C ILE A 39 12.29 -5.59 -1.10
N GLY A 40 11.80 -4.35 -1.11
CA GLY A 40 11.10 -3.74 0.03
C GLY A 40 9.57 -3.81 -0.06
N SER A 41 9.01 -4.47 -1.07
CA SER A 41 7.57 -4.62 -1.27
C SER A 41 7.11 -6.05 -1.04
N VAL A 42 5.82 -6.24 -0.73
CA VAL A 42 5.17 -7.57 -0.61
C VAL A 42 4.67 -8.11 -1.94
N THR A 43 5.11 -7.53 -3.04
CA THR A 43 4.90 -8.03 -4.41
C THR A 43 6.01 -9.01 -4.79
N GLY A 44 5.81 -9.75 -5.89
CA GLY A 44 6.82 -10.69 -6.36
C GLY A 44 6.59 -12.13 -5.90
N PRO A 45 7.47 -13.07 -6.28
CA PRO A 45 7.29 -14.48 -6.01
C PRO A 45 7.56 -14.83 -4.54
N HIS A 46 7.02 -15.97 -4.11
CA HIS A 46 7.43 -16.54 -2.82
C HIS A 46 8.96 -16.80 -2.81
N PRO A 47 9.69 -16.49 -1.71
CA PRO A 47 9.18 -16.14 -0.38
C PRO A 47 9.12 -14.62 -0.09
N TYR A 48 9.37 -13.75 -1.06
CA TYR A 48 9.51 -12.32 -0.82
C TYR A 48 8.31 -11.67 -0.11
N PRO A 49 7.05 -11.92 -0.51
CA PRO A 49 5.89 -11.35 0.21
C PRO A 49 5.89 -11.71 1.69
N MET A 50 6.18 -12.98 2.02
CA MET A 50 6.25 -13.45 3.40
C MET A 50 7.39 -12.80 4.18
N ILE A 51 8.59 -12.69 3.59
CA ILE A 51 9.75 -12.08 4.25
C ILE A 51 9.46 -10.62 4.59
N VAL A 52 8.96 -9.86 3.62
CA VAL A 52 8.67 -8.43 3.80
C VAL A 52 7.53 -8.24 4.80
N ARG A 53 6.47 -9.03 4.73
CA ARG A 53 5.38 -9.03 5.72
C ARG A 53 5.92 -9.26 7.13
N ASP A 54 6.70 -10.31 7.32
CA ASP A 54 7.16 -10.73 8.66
C ASP A 54 8.08 -9.68 9.30
N PHE A 55 8.93 -9.02 8.51
CA PHE A 55 9.72 -7.90 9.00
C PHE A 55 8.86 -6.67 9.32
N ASN A 56 7.93 -6.30 8.45
CA ASN A 56 7.04 -5.16 8.68
C ASN A 56 5.99 -5.41 9.79
N ALA A 57 5.70 -6.68 10.12
CA ALA A 57 4.73 -7.03 11.15
C ALA A 57 5.13 -6.55 12.56
N ILE A 58 6.35 -6.06 12.75
CA ILE A 58 6.77 -5.43 14.01
C ILE A 58 5.85 -4.25 14.37
N VAL A 59 5.44 -3.45 13.37
CA VAL A 59 4.54 -2.29 13.56
C VAL A 59 3.21 -2.73 14.17
N GLY A 60 2.59 -3.78 13.61
CA GLY A 60 1.32 -4.29 14.15
C GLY A 60 1.49 -4.95 15.52
N ARG A 61 2.60 -5.67 15.77
CA ARG A 61 2.89 -6.24 17.09
C ARG A 61 3.06 -5.16 18.17
N GLU A 62 3.77 -4.10 17.85
CA GLU A 62 3.89 -2.95 18.77
C GLU A 62 2.56 -2.25 18.99
N LEU A 63 1.75 -2.11 17.94
CA LEU A 63 0.41 -1.52 18.04
C LEU A 63 -0.49 -2.28 19.02
N ILE A 64 -0.45 -3.61 19.08
CA ILE A 64 -1.20 -4.39 20.07
C ILE A 64 -0.85 -3.93 21.50
N HIS A 65 0.43 -3.84 21.82
CA HIS A 65 0.88 -3.42 23.16
C HIS A 65 0.53 -1.95 23.45
N GLN A 66 0.72 -1.06 22.47
CA GLN A 66 0.43 0.36 22.61
C GLN A 66 -1.08 0.61 22.77
N SER A 67 -1.92 -0.11 22.04
CA SER A 67 -3.38 -0.01 22.15
C SER A 67 -3.86 -0.46 23.52
N GLN A 68 -3.35 -1.57 24.05
CA GLN A 68 -3.68 -2.04 25.39
C GLN A 68 -3.25 -1.02 26.46
N ALA A 69 -2.10 -0.39 26.29
CA ALA A 69 -1.62 0.62 27.24
C ALA A 69 -2.44 1.93 27.19
N SER A 70 -2.87 2.36 25.99
CA SER A 70 -3.53 3.66 25.78
C SER A 70 -5.04 3.58 25.89
N PHE A 71 -5.64 2.51 25.37
CA PHE A 71 -7.10 2.35 25.24
C PHE A 71 -7.68 1.21 26.09
N GLN A 72 -6.83 0.38 26.69
CA GLN A 72 -7.22 -0.86 27.40
C GLN A 72 -7.98 -1.86 26.50
N SER A 73 -7.84 -1.73 25.20
CA SER A 73 -8.48 -2.58 24.18
C SER A 73 -7.67 -2.56 22.89
N LEU A 74 -7.97 -3.46 21.96
CA LEU A 74 -7.52 -3.33 20.57
C LEU A 74 -8.29 -2.19 19.87
N PRO A 75 -7.75 -1.60 18.80
CA PRO A 75 -8.48 -0.61 18.02
C PRO A 75 -9.70 -1.25 17.33
N ASN A 76 -10.72 -0.45 17.07
CA ASN A 76 -11.91 -0.90 16.33
C ASN A 76 -11.63 -1.00 14.82
N ALA A 77 -10.73 -0.15 14.33
CA ALA A 77 -10.29 -0.20 12.93
C ALA A 77 -8.83 0.21 12.78
N ILE A 78 -8.18 -0.36 11.77
CA ILE A 78 -6.85 0.02 11.31
C ILE A 78 -6.94 0.39 9.83
N ILE A 79 -6.43 1.57 9.47
CA ILE A 79 -6.43 2.11 8.11
C ILE A 79 -4.99 2.26 7.65
N ALA A 80 -4.69 1.77 6.44
CA ALA A 80 -3.36 1.92 5.83
C ALA A 80 -3.47 2.09 4.32
N CYS A 81 -2.61 2.94 3.73
CA CYS A 81 -2.52 3.08 2.28
C CYS A 81 -1.93 1.81 1.64
N VAL A 82 -2.40 1.49 0.43
CA VAL A 82 -2.01 0.30 -0.32
C VAL A 82 -1.59 0.67 -1.74
N GLY A 83 -0.30 0.54 -2.02
CA GLY A 83 0.26 0.41 -3.36
C GLY A 83 0.65 -1.05 -3.56
N GLY A 84 1.95 -1.42 -3.46
CA GLY A 84 2.34 -2.83 -3.29
C GLY A 84 1.80 -3.43 -1.98
N GLY A 85 1.63 -2.63 -0.94
CA GLY A 85 0.92 -2.97 0.29
C GLY A 85 1.80 -3.45 1.45
N SER A 86 3.12 -3.21 1.42
CA SER A 86 4.04 -3.70 2.47
C SER A 86 3.75 -3.09 3.84
N ASN A 87 3.48 -1.79 3.92
CA ASN A 87 3.12 -1.14 5.17
C ASN A 87 1.79 -1.66 5.72
N ALA A 88 0.80 -1.82 4.85
CA ALA A 88 -0.53 -2.27 5.23
C ALA A 88 -0.53 -3.71 5.71
N ILE A 89 0.10 -4.65 4.99
CA ILE A 89 0.16 -6.05 5.45
C ILE A 89 0.96 -6.18 6.75
N GLY A 90 2.00 -5.35 6.94
CA GLY A 90 2.79 -5.34 8.17
C GLY A 90 1.95 -4.98 9.39
N ILE A 91 1.12 -3.94 9.31
CA ILE A 91 0.25 -3.57 10.42
C ILE A 91 -0.98 -4.47 10.53
N PHE A 92 -1.51 -5.02 9.42
CA PHE A 92 -2.70 -5.88 9.40
C PHE A 92 -2.42 -7.29 9.90
N HIS A 93 -1.26 -7.85 9.55
CA HIS A 93 -0.97 -9.26 9.79
C HIS A 93 -1.17 -9.72 11.24
N PRO A 94 -0.70 -9.01 12.28
CA PRO A 94 -0.95 -9.40 13.67
C PRO A 94 -2.42 -9.30 14.12
N PHE A 95 -3.29 -8.69 13.32
CA PHE A 95 -4.72 -8.50 13.61
C PHE A 95 -5.64 -9.35 12.72
N ILE A 96 -5.08 -10.27 11.91
CA ILE A 96 -5.91 -11.06 10.97
C ILE A 96 -6.95 -11.91 11.72
N ASP A 97 -6.58 -12.46 12.87
CA ASP A 97 -7.47 -13.31 13.68
C ASP A 97 -8.22 -12.53 14.77
N GLU A 98 -8.05 -11.20 14.83
CA GLU A 98 -8.68 -10.35 15.84
C GLU A 98 -9.94 -9.68 15.29
N ASP A 99 -10.86 -9.29 16.20
CA ASP A 99 -12.08 -8.55 15.85
C ASP A 99 -11.75 -7.04 15.65
N VAL A 100 -10.94 -6.77 14.63
CA VAL A 100 -10.52 -5.43 14.23
C VAL A 100 -10.81 -5.25 12.74
N ARG A 101 -11.50 -4.18 12.39
CA ARG A 101 -11.77 -3.84 10.98
C ARG A 101 -10.48 -3.39 10.30
N LEU A 102 -10.11 -4.05 9.19
CA LEU A 102 -8.90 -3.74 8.43
C LEU A 102 -9.28 -3.06 7.12
N ILE A 103 -8.77 -1.84 6.89
CA ILE A 103 -9.14 -1.02 5.73
C ILE A 103 -7.89 -0.60 4.98
N GLY A 104 -7.73 -1.14 3.78
CA GLY A 104 -6.70 -0.73 2.82
C GLY A 104 -7.21 0.39 1.92
N VAL A 105 -6.36 1.36 1.63
CA VAL A 105 -6.74 2.53 0.83
C VAL A 105 -5.87 2.64 -0.40
N GLU A 106 -6.49 2.50 -1.57
CA GLU A 106 -5.82 2.61 -2.87
C GLU A 106 -6.01 3.99 -3.50
N ALA A 107 -5.18 4.31 -4.49
CA ALA A 107 -5.24 5.57 -5.21
C ALA A 107 -6.25 5.50 -6.37
N ALA A 108 -7.36 6.20 -6.26
CA ALA A 108 -8.30 6.40 -7.36
C ALA A 108 -7.81 7.46 -8.39
N GLY A 109 -6.67 8.11 -8.15
CA GLY A 109 -6.09 9.07 -9.09
C GLY A 109 -7.08 10.16 -9.49
N GLN A 110 -7.37 10.23 -10.79
CA GLN A 110 -8.36 11.17 -11.33
C GLN A 110 -9.80 10.63 -11.29
N GLY A 111 -10.03 9.49 -10.65
CA GLY A 111 -11.30 8.79 -10.56
C GLY A 111 -11.26 7.43 -11.28
N ILE A 112 -11.84 6.41 -10.66
CA ILE A 112 -11.89 5.03 -11.22
C ILE A 112 -12.49 5.04 -12.64
N ASP A 113 -13.62 5.73 -12.82
CA ASP A 113 -14.34 5.81 -14.12
C ASP A 113 -13.52 6.42 -15.25
N THR A 114 -12.42 7.13 -14.93
CA THR A 114 -11.54 7.74 -15.94
C THR A 114 -10.51 6.78 -16.50
N GLY A 115 -10.30 5.63 -15.86
CA GLY A 115 -9.20 4.71 -16.14
C GLY A 115 -7.81 5.24 -15.75
N LYS A 116 -7.74 6.41 -15.10
CA LYS A 116 -6.48 7.04 -14.63
C LYS A 116 -6.37 6.92 -13.12
N HIS A 117 -6.09 5.72 -12.65
CA HIS A 117 -5.98 5.37 -11.24
C HIS A 117 -4.94 4.24 -11.03
N ALA A 118 -4.67 3.88 -9.77
CA ALA A 118 -3.80 2.79 -9.37
C ALA A 118 -4.48 1.99 -8.24
N ALA A 119 -5.67 1.46 -8.53
CA ALA A 119 -6.52 0.78 -7.56
C ALA A 119 -6.88 -0.65 -8.03
N PRO A 120 -5.90 -1.57 -8.12
CA PRO A 120 -6.13 -2.92 -8.64
C PRO A 120 -7.10 -3.74 -7.79
N LEU A 121 -7.20 -3.51 -6.48
CA LEU A 121 -8.18 -4.22 -5.64
C LEU A 121 -9.61 -3.70 -5.82
N ASN A 122 -9.78 -2.47 -6.31
CA ASN A 122 -11.11 -1.90 -6.56
C ASN A 122 -11.60 -2.14 -7.99
N ASP A 123 -10.70 -2.08 -8.99
CA ASP A 123 -11.07 -2.11 -10.43
C ASP A 123 -10.15 -3.00 -11.28
N GLY A 124 -9.26 -3.79 -10.67
CA GLY A 124 -8.39 -4.71 -11.39
C GLY A 124 -8.94 -6.13 -11.48
N GLU A 125 -8.26 -6.96 -12.26
CA GLU A 125 -8.57 -8.36 -12.47
C GLU A 125 -7.42 -9.27 -12.00
N PRO A 126 -7.70 -10.52 -11.59
CA PRO A 126 -6.66 -11.48 -11.24
C PRO A 126 -5.73 -11.79 -12.42
N GLY A 127 -4.42 -11.63 -12.20
CA GLY A 127 -3.42 -11.92 -13.23
C GLY A 127 -2.05 -12.24 -12.61
N ILE A 128 -1.00 -12.30 -13.45
CA ILE A 128 0.37 -12.60 -13.01
C ILE A 128 1.28 -11.44 -13.37
N LEU A 129 1.92 -10.88 -12.35
CA LEU A 129 2.93 -9.84 -12.50
C LEU A 129 4.09 -10.09 -11.53
N HIS A 130 5.33 -9.88 -11.99
CA HIS A 130 6.54 -10.06 -11.18
C HIS A 130 6.62 -11.42 -10.45
N GLY A 131 6.09 -12.48 -11.08
CA GLY A 131 6.11 -13.85 -10.55
C GLY A 131 5.10 -14.16 -9.44
N ALA A 132 4.13 -13.27 -9.21
CA ALA A 132 3.03 -13.48 -8.27
C ALA A 132 1.67 -13.40 -8.97
N LYS A 133 0.69 -14.18 -8.50
CA LYS A 133 -0.72 -14.02 -8.87
C LYS A 133 -1.38 -13.06 -7.89
N SER A 134 -1.95 -11.98 -8.41
CA SER A 134 -2.65 -10.95 -7.63
C SER A 134 -3.65 -10.20 -8.50
N TYR A 135 -4.38 -9.25 -7.91
CA TYR A 135 -5.15 -8.29 -8.69
C TYR A 135 -4.24 -7.31 -9.42
N LEU A 136 -4.54 -7.05 -10.69
CA LEU A 136 -3.73 -6.22 -11.58
C LEU A 136 -4.62 -5.27 -12.38
N MET A 137 -4.06 -4.10 -12.69
CA MET A 137 -4.57 -3.21 -13.73
C MET A 137 -4.13 -3.77 -15.09
N GLN A 138 -5.01 -4.46 -15.79
CA GLN A 138 -4.74 -5.06 -17.09
C GLN A 138 -5.93 -4.86 -18.04
N ASP A 139 -5.63 -4.81 -19.35
CA ASP A 139 -6.65 -4.73 -20.39
C ASP A 139 -7.20 -6.12 -20.75
N SER A 140 -8.13 -6.17 -21.70
CA SER A 140 -8.76 -7.42 -22.18
C SER A 140 -7.78 -8.41 -22.81
N ASP A 141 -6.60 -7.95 -23.24
CA ASP A 141 -5.55 -8.77 -23.80
C ASP A 141 -4.52 -9.21 -22.75
N GLY A 142 -4.75 -8.84 -21.47
CA GLY A 142 -3.88 -9.13 -20.35
C GLY A 142 -2.61 -8.26 -20.28
N GLN A 143 -2.59 -7.14 -21.03
CA GLN A 143 -1.48 -6.20 -20.97
C GLN A 143 -1.63 -5.27 -19.77
N ILE A 144 -0.53 -5.04 -19.07
CA ILE A 144 -0.52 -4.15 -17.89
C ILE A 144 -0.79 -2.71 -18.33
N MET A 145 -1.85 -2.14 -17.78
CA MET A 145 -2.25 -0.76 -18.03
C MET A 145 -1.31 0.24 -17.35
N ALA A 146 -1.23 1.44 -17.90
CA ALA A 146 -0.58 2.55 -17.24
C ALA A 146 -1.45 3.01 -16.05
N THR A 147 -0.80 3.26 -14.92
CA THR A 147 -1.43 3.75 -13.69
C THR A 147 -1.24 5.25 -13.53
N SER A 148 -1.99 5.85 -12.62
CA SER A 148 -1.91 7.28 -12.32
C SER A 148 -2.25 7.53 -10.86
N SER A 149 -1.35 8.20 -10.14
CA SER A 149 -1.55 8.66 -8.78
C SER A 149 -0.68 9.89 -8.52
N ILE A 150 -1.19 10.84 -7.73
CA ILE A 150 -0.38 11.95 -7.21
C ILE A 150 0.75 11.44 -6.28
N SER A 151 0.58 10.26 -5.72
CA SER A 151 1.54 9.60 -4.85
C SER A 151 2.37 8.58 -5.63
N ALA A 152 3.66 8.82 -5.78
CA ALA A 152 4.57 7.92 -6.48
C ALA A 152 4.64 6.51 -5.85
N GLY A 153 4.51 6.41 -4.53
CA GLY A 153 4.54 5.14 -3.81
C GLY A 153 3.27 4.30 -3.98
N LEU A 154 2.17 4.89 -4.46
CA LEU A 154 0.93 4.19 -4.77
C LEU A 154 0.72 4.01 -6.29
N ASP A 155 1.58 4.57 -7.12
CA ASP A 155 1.49 4.47 -8.58
C ASP A 155 2.06 3.12 -9.07
N TYR A 156 1.31 2.05 -8.84
CA TYR A 156 1.70 0.68 -9.17
C TYR A 156 0.48 -0.14 -9.64
N PRO A 157 0.60 -0.89 -10.75
CA PRO A 157 -0.54 -1.56 -11.37
C PRO A 157 -0.94 -2.89 -10.71
N GLY A 158 -0.29 -3.29 -9.65
CA GLY A 158 -0.54 -4.54 -8.93
C GLY A 158 -0.56 -4.35 -7.43
N VAL A 159 -0.70 -5.45 -6.70
CA VAL A 159 -0.72 -5.47 -5.25
C VAL A 159 -0.11 -6.78 -4.73
N GLY A 160 0.27 -6.81 -3.47
CA GLY A 160 0.75 -8.04 -2.83
C GLY A 160 -0.29 -9.16 -2.85
N PRO A 161 0.10 -10.42 -3.07
CA PRO A 161 -0.83 -11.55 -3.16
C PRO A 161 -1.62 -11.78 -1.87
N GLU A 162 -1.09 -11.43 -0.71
CA GLU A 162 -1.82 -11.55 0.55
C GLU A 162 -2.97 -10.54 0.65
N HIS A 163 -2.81 -9.33 0.11
CA HIS A 163 -3.93 -8.37 0.03
C HIS A 163 -5.05 -8.88 -0.88
N SER A 164 -4.70 -9.52 -2.00
CA SER A 164 -5.67 -10.18 -2.87
C SER A 164 -6.47 -11.25 -2.11
N PHE A 165 -5.78 -12.07 -1.32
CA PHE A 165 -6.41 -13.08 -0.47
C PHE A 165 -7.30 -12.46 0.62
N LEU A 166 -6.85 -11.40 1.30
CA LEU A 166 -7.64 -10.71 2.32
C LEU A 166 -8.91 -10.07 1.75
N LYS A 167 -8.86 -9.56 0.51
CA LYS A 167 -10.04 -9.10 -0.22
C LYS A 167 -10.99 -10.25 -0.50
N ASP A 168 -10.52 -11.32 -1.13
CA ASP A 168 -11.35 -12.45 -1.56
C ASP A 168 -12.00 -13.17 -0.38
N SER A 169 -11.29 -13.26 0.75
CA SER A 169 -11.83 -13.83 2.00
C SER A 169 -12.76 -12.89 2.76
N GLY A 170 -12.89 -11.63 2.36
CA GLY A 170 -13.66 -10.61 3.07
C GLY A 170 -13.05 -10.21 4.41
N ARG A 171 -11.76 -10.51 4.65
CA ARG A 171 -11.11 -10.17 5.93
C ARG A 171 -10.68 -8.71 5.99
N ALA A 172 -10.34 -8.11 4.88
CA ALA A 172 -10.03 -6.68 4.77
C ALA A 172 -10.90 -6.03 3.69
N GLU A 173 -11.24 -4.78 3.94
CA GLU A 173 -11.93 -3.90 3.00
C GLU A 173 -10.92 -3.05 2.25
N TYR A 174 -11.23 -2.71 0.99
CA TYR A 174 -10.38 -1.84 0.19
C TYR A 174 -11.22 -0.72 -0.41
N ILE A 175 -10.78 0.52 -0.15
CA ILE A 175 -11.44 1.76 -0.58
C ILE A 175 -10.47 2.50 -1.48
N ALA A 176 -10.97 3.09 -2.57
CA ALA A 176 -10.17 3.94 -3.44
C ALA A 176 -10.53 5.42 -3.23
N VAL A 177 -9.51 6.30 -3.15
CA VAL A 177 -9.68 7.74 -2.89
C VAL A 177 -8.99 8.54 -3.98
N ASP A 178 -9.67 9.55 -4.52
CA ASP A 178 -9.17 10.42 -5.58
C ASP A 178 -8.15 11.46 -5.08
N ASP A 179 -7.30 11.93 -6.02
CA ASP A 179 -6.22 12.88 -5.74
C ASP A 179 -6.72 14.19 -5.10
N GLN A 180 -7.91 14.67 -5.46
CA GLN A 180 -8.45 15.90 -4.90
C GLN A 180 -8.80 15.74 -3.42
N SER A 181 -9.44 14.64 -3.06
CA SER A 181 -9.77 14.27 -1.68
C SER A 181 -8.51 14.07 -0.85
N VAL A 182 -7.47 13.45 -1.43
CA VAL A 182 -6.16 13.26 -0.80
C VAL A 182 -5.50 14.59 -0.48
N MET A 183 -5.45 15.53 -1.43
CA MET A 183 -4.85 16.84 -1.20
C MET A 183 -5.61 17.65 -0.14
N LYS A 184 -6.94 17.55 -0.12
CA LYS A 184 -7.74 18.17 0.93
C LYS A 184 -7.40 17.59 2.32
N ALA A 185 -7.31 16.28 2.45
CA ALA A 185 -6.94 15.62 3.70
C ALA A 185 -5.50 15.95 4.12
N PHE A 186 -4.55 16.03 3.18
CA PHE A 186 -3.18 16.45 3.42
C PHE A 186 -3.11 17.83 4.08
N HIS A 187 -3.79 18.83 3.50
CA HIS A 187 -3.82 20.18 4.05
C HIS A 187 -4.54 20.21 5.41
N GLN A 188 -5.68 19.53 5.52
CA GLN A 188 -6.47 19.49 6.73
C GLN A 188 -5.67 18.91 7.91
N LEU A 189 -4.95 17.82 7.72
CA LEU A 189 -4.10 17.23 8.75
C LEU A 189 -2.96 18.18 9.14
N SER A 190 -2.34 18.83 8.15
CA SER A 190 -1.25 19.77 8.38
C SER A 190 -1.71 21.00 9.18
N GLU A 191 -2.89 21.53 8.89
CA GLU A 191 -3.45 22.69 9.57
C GLU A 191 -3.96 22.39 10.98
N LEU A 192 -4.61 21.24 11.16
CA LEU A 192 -5.25 20.90 12.44
C LEU A 192 -4.28 20.29 13.46
N GLU A 193 -3.35 19.44 13.01
CA GLU A 193 -2.47 18.67 13.88
C GLU A 193 -1.00 19.07 13.76
N GLY A 194 -0.64 19.96 12.83
CA GLY A 194 0.76 20.31 12.56
C GLY A 194 1.60 19.16 11.98
N ILE A 195 0.94 18.12 11.45
CA ILE A 195 1.58 16.95 10.87
C ILE A 195 1.55 17.07 9.35
N ILE A 196 2.72 17.04 8.71
CA ILE A 196 2.83 16.98 7.25
C ILE A 196 2.99 15.51 6.84
N PRO A 197 1.92 14.82 6.39
CA PRO A 197 2.00 13.41 6.02
C PRO A 197 2.69 13.23 4.67
N ALA A 198 3.20 12.03 4.39
CA ALA A 198 3.46 11.61 3.03
C ALA A 198 2.14 11.54 2.24
N LEU A 199 2.18 11.78 0.92
CA LEU A 199 0.98 11.71 0.07
C LEU A 199 0.33 10.32 0.10
N GLU A 200 1.13 9.28 0.25
CA GLU A 200 0.68 7.92 0.45
C GLU A 200 -0.28 7.83 1.64
N THR A 201 0.14 8.33 2.80
CA THR A 201 -0.66 8.28 4.02
C THR A 201 -1.84 9.23 3.99
N ALA A 202 -1.76 10.33 3.23
CA ALA A 202 -2.87 11.26 3.05
C ALA A 202 -4.09 10.56 2.42
N HIS A 203 -3.91 9.48 1.63
CA HIS A 203 -4.99 8.61 1.15
C HIS A 203 -5.73 7.95 2.33
N ALA A 204 -5.00 7.41 3.29
CA ALA A 204 -5.59 6.81 4.48
C ALA A 204 -6.38 7.84 5.31
N PHE A 205 -5.88 9.06 5.44
CA PHE A 205 -6.61 10.14 6.12
C PHE A 205 -7.85 10.59 5.37
N ALA A 206 -7.79 10.67 4.04
CA ALA A 206 -8.94 11.06 3.22
C ALA A 206 -10.13 10.09 3.40
N THR A 207 -9.85 8.82 3.65
CA THR A 207 -10.87 7.79 3.91
C THR A 207 -11.71 8.09 5.15
N LEU A 208 -11.17 8.79 6.17
CA LEU A 208 -11.95 9.18 7.36
C LEU A 208 -13.21 9.96 6.99
N ASN A 209 -13.15 10.82 5.99
CA ASN A 209 -14.34 11.58 5.54
C ASN A 209 -15.46 10.69 4.98
N LEU A 210 -15.14 9.47 4.58
CA LEU A 210 -16.10 8.50 4.03
C LEU A 210 -16.70 7.60 5.13
N ILE A 211 -15.89 7.21 6.11
CA ILE A 211 -16.26 6.16 7.06
C ILE A 211 -16.47 6.63 8.51
N CYS A 212 -16.08 7.85 8.88
CA CYS A 212 -16.14 8.29 10.28
C CYS A 212 -17.56 8.25 10.87
N SER A 213 -18.60 8.40 10.05
CA SER A 213 -20.00 8.31 10.49
C SER A 213 -20.43 6.89 10.89
N GLU A 214 -19.66 5.87 10.53
CA GLU A 214 -19.92 4.46 10.87
C GLU A 214 -19.40 4.11 12.28
N PHE A 215 -18.62 4.99 12.88
CA PHE A 215 -18.00 4.78 14.19
C PHE A 215 -18.64 5.66 15.28
N ASN A 216 -18.75 5.09 16.47
CA ASN A 216 -19.16 5.82 17.66
C ASN A 216 -17.96 6.58 18.26
N LYS A 217 -18.26 7.58 19.13
CA LYS A 217 -17.23 8.41 19.77
C LYS A 217 -16.27 7.66 20.68
N ASP A 218 -16.68 6.51 21.17
CA ASP A 218 -15.88 5.67 22.07
C ASP A 218 -15.02 4.64 21.33
N GLN A 219 -15.09 4.62 20.00
CA GLN A 219 -14.32 3.71 19.16
C GLN A 219 -13.00 4.34 18.72
N ASN A 220 -11.95 3.54 18.74
CA ASN A 220 -10.61 3.97 18.38
C ASN A 220 -10.26 3.50 16.96
N ILE A 221 -9.84 4.44 16.11
CA ILE A 221 -9.35 4.19 14.77
C ILE A 221 -7.86 4.50 14.75
N VAL A 222 -7.07 3.57 14.24
CA VAL A 222 -5.62 3.76 14.06
C VAL A 222 -5.33 3.92 12.58
N ILE A 223 -4.55 4.93 12.23
CA ILE A 223 -4.04 5.17 10.88
C ILE A 223 -2.54 4.95 10.85
N ASN A 224 -2.08 4.09 9.95
CA ASN A 224 -0.66 3.88 9.73
C ASN A 224 -0.06 5.09 9.01
N LEU A 225 0.77 5.85 9.70
CA LEU A 225 1.27 7.14 9.27
C LEU A 225 2.76 7.08 8.89
N SER A 226 3.07 7.52 7.69
CA SER A 226 4.41 7.92 7.27
C SER A 226 4.49 9.43 7.09
N LEU A 227 5.60 10.03 7.53
CA LEU A 227 5.83 11.48 7.46
C LEU A 227 6.85 11.81 6.35
N ILE A 228 6.78 13.04 5.83
CA ILE A 228 7.77 13.56 4.88
C ILE A 228 9.11 13.84 5.58
N HIS A 229 9.05 14.21 6.84
CA HIS A 229 10.24 14.54 7.65
C HIS A 229 10.21 13.77 8.97
N ILE A 230 11.36 13.38 9.40
CA ILE A 230 11.62 12.73 10.68
C ILE A 230 12.45 13.70 11.55
#